data_ce3820366e63baf34f1973e9c0a9bd90
#
_entry.id   ce3820366e63baf34f1973e9c0a9bd90
#
_cell.length_a   1.000
_cell.length_b   1.000
_cell.length_c   1.000
_cell.angle_alpha   90.00
_cell.angle_beta   90.00
_cell.angle_gamma   90.00
#
_symmetry.space_group_name_H-M   'P 1'
#
loop_
_entity.id
_entity.type
_entity.pdbx_description
1 polymer ?
#
loop_
_entity_poly.entity_id
_entity_poly.type
_entity_poly.pdbx_seq_one_letter_code
_entity_poly.pdbx_strand_id
1 'polypeptide(L)'
;APYLIMQANHSGRYSNPGNKPAPMIAYRHPILEQYRAADDSCIVTDDYLKGLEEKFGEAALLAKEAGFDAIDIKSCHGYLLAELASAYSRPGEYGGCFENRFRLLKNGIRAAKVYEDDSFMVTARVGIYDGYAYPWGFGVSPESGTTPDLTEPTRLVHELHDELGLDMVNLTMGNPYATTHVTRPFDFGKYEPDEHPFVGLSRMIHGIGAVKKAVPEMTVWASAPSYLRAYADLFTAGAVEQGLCDGMLFGRMAFADPDFANEIVKNGRID
;
A
#
# COMPACT_ATOMS: atom_id res chain seq x y z
N ALA A 1 20.73 13.61 8.66
CA ALA A 1 20.72 12.20 8.25
C ALA A 1 19.33 11.89 7.67
N PRO A 2 19.19 10.94 6.73
CA PRO A 2 17.89 10.50 6.25
C PRO A 2 17.14 9.73 7.36
N TYR A 3 15.81 9.78 7.34
CA TYR A 3 14.98 8.90 8.16
C TYR A 3 14.99 7.49 7.60
N LEU A 4 15.19 6.50 8.44
CA LEU A 4 15.16 5.08 8.10
C LEU A 4 13.83 4.47 8.54
N ILE A 5 13.03 4.00 7.59
CA ILE A 5 11.71 3.41 7.84
C ILE A 5 11.76 1.93 7.48
N MET A 6 11.52 1.04 8.45
CA MET A 6 11.39 -0.40 8.22
C MET A 6 9.98 -0.75 7.79
N GLN A 7 9.80 -1.37 6.62
CA GLN A 7 8.49 -1.81 6.17
C GLN A 7 8.20 -3.25 6.61
N ALA A 8 7.24 -3.42 7.51
CA ALA A 8 6.74 -4.72 7.94
C ALA A 8 5.67 -5.25 6.97
N ASN A 9 5.82 -6.50 6.53
CA ASN A 9 4.94 -7.10 5.54
C ASN A 9 4.77 -8.60 5.77
N HIS A 10 3.56 -9.12 5.58
CA HIS A 10 3.31 -10.55 5.45
C HIS A 10 3.11 -10.91 3.98
N SER A 11 3.99 -11.73 3.42
CA SER A 11 4.03 -12.04 1.99
C SER A 11 2.79 -12.72 1.43
N GLY A 12 1.94 -13.32 2.29
CA GLY A 12 0.66 -13.90 1.89
C GLY A 12 0.80 -14.92 0.78
N ARG A 13 0.07 -14.75 -0.29
CA ARG A 13 0.08 -15.57 -1.51
C ARG A 13 1.48 -15.80 -2.08
N TYR A 14 2.37 -14.85 -1.88
CA TYR A 14 3.73 -14.87 -2.42
C TYR A 14 4.78 -15.37 -1.40
N SER A 15 4.34 -15.97 -0.29
CA SER A 15 5.24 -16.58 0.70
C SER A 15 6.13 -17.64 0.07
N ASN A 16 7.43 -17.56 0.36
CA ASN A 16 8.44 -18.39 -0.27
C ASN A 16 9.62 -18.72 0.71
N PRO A 17 9.32 -19.27 1.89
CA PRO A 17 10.34 -19.59 2.88
C PRO A 17 11.32 -20.62 2.32
N GLY A 18 12.62 -20.35 2.47
CA GLY A 18 13.66 -21.25 1.97
C GLY A 18 13.61 -21.49 0.46
N ASN A 19 13.14 -20.50 -0.33
CA ASN A 19 12.95 -20.57 -1.78
C ASN A 19 11.93 -21.64 -2.24
N LYS A 20 11.01 -22.04 -1.37
CA LYS A 20 9.92 -22.96 -1.71
C LYS A 20 8.59 -22.22 -1.60
N PRO A 21 7.76 -22.25 -2.67
CA PRO A 21 6.43 -21.67 -2.62
C PRO A 21 5.59 -22.26 -1.47
N ALA A 22 5.10 -21.39 -0.60
CA ALA A 22 4.22 -21.75 0.50
C ALA A 22 3.14 -20.66 0.64
N PRO A 23 2.17 -20.57 -0.31
CA PRO A 23 1.17 -19.52 -0.31
C PRO A 23 0.31 -19.59 0.95
N MET A 24 0.03 -18.42 1.52
CA MET A 24 -0.85 -18.21 2.65
C MET A 24 -1.85 -17.13 2.22
N ILE A 25 -3.11 -17.49 1.98
CA ILE A 25 -4.10 -16.62 1.38
C ILE A 25 -5.21 -16.25 2.35
N ALA A 26 -5.79 -15.05 2.17
CA ALA A 26 -6.95 -14.64 2.95
C ALA A 26 -8.19 -15.42 2.55
N TYR A 27 -8.41 -15.65 1.25
CA TYR A 27 -9.57 -16.37 0.68
C TYR A 27 -9.27 -16.77 -0.77
N ARG A 28 -10.13 -17.59 -1.37
CA ARG A 28 -10.02 -17.94 -2.79
C ARG A 28 -10.29 -16.74 -3.67
N HIS A 29 -9.30 -16.33 -4.43
CA HIS A 29 -9.34 -15.13 -5.25
C HIS A 29 -9.08 -15.48 -6.73
N PRO A 30 -10.12 -15.66 -7.57
CA PRO A 30 -9.99 -16.25 -8.90
C PRO A 30 -9.08 -15.47 -9.84
N ILE A 31 -8.93 -14.15 -9.65
CA ILE A 31 -8.03 -13.32 -10.46
C ILE A 31 -6.57 -13.58 -10.02
N LEU A 32 -6.28 -13.55 -8.72
CA LEU A 32 -4.91 -13.73 -8.23
C LEU A 32 -4.40 -15.17 -8.40
N GLU A 33 -5.28 -16.15 -8.40
CA GLU A 33 -4.92 -17.55 -8.64
C GLU A 33 -4.37 -17.80 -10.05
N GLN A 34 -4.68 -16.96 -11.01
CA GLN A 34 -4.08 -17.00 -12.36
C GLN A 34 -2.58 -16.65 -12.35
N TYR A 35 -2.13 -15.88 -11.36
CA TYR A 35 -0.74 -15.46 -11.21
C TYR A 35 0.03 -16.30 -10.19
N ARG A 36 -0.65 -16.77 -9.16
CA ARG A 36 -0.10 -17.63 -8.12
C ARG A 36 -1.19 -18.55 -7.59
N ALA A 37 -1.21 -19.77 -8.06
CA ALA A 37 -2.18 -20.77 -7.63
C ALA A 37 -2.09 -21.07 -6.13
N ALA A 38 -3.24 -21.25 -5.50
CA ALA A 38 -3.40 -21.69 -4.12
C ALA A 38 -4.70 -22.49 -4.02
N ASP A 39 -4.79 -23.36 -3.07
CA ASP A 39 -6.01 -24.13 -2.77
C ASP A 39 -6.56 -23.79 -1.37
N ASP A 40 -7.60 -24.48 -0.97
CA ASP A 40 -8.28 -24.20 0.31
C ASP A 40 -7.39 -24.45 1.53
N SER A 41 -6.38 -25.34 1.42
CA SER A 41 -5.43 -25.62 2.50
C SER A 41 -4.49 -24.43 2.77
N CYS A 42 -4.41 -23.50 1.82
CA CYS A 42 -3.59 -22.28 1.93
C CYS A 42 -4.34 -21.14 2.64
N ILE A 43 -5.66 -21.28 2.90
CA ILE A 43 -6.44 -20.23 3.56
C ILE A 43 -6.03 -20.16 5.05
N VAL A 44 -5.54 -18.98 5.46
CA VAL A 44 -5.16 -18.76 6.85
C VAL A 44 -6.39 -18.71 7.76
N THR A 45 -6.28 -19.28 8.96
CA THR A 45 -7.33 -19.27 9.99
C THR A 45 -7.41 -17.91 10.68
N ASP A 46 -8.54 -17.66 11.36
CA ASP A 46 -8.68 -16.45 12.19
C ASP A 46 -7.70 -16.47 13.39
N ASP A 47 -7.44 -17.64 13.97
CA ASP A 47 -6.43 -17.77 15.03
C ASP A 47 -5.02 -17.40 14.54
N TYR A 48 -4.67 -17.79 13.31
CA TYR A 48 -3.40 -17.38 12.71
C TYR A 48 -3.33 -15.86 12.54
N LEU A 49 -4.39 -15.24 12.01
CA LEU A 49 -4.46 -13.79 11.80
C LEU A 49 -4.40 -13.03 13.13
N LYS A 50 -5.06 -13.54 14.17
CA LYS A 50 -4.99 -12.98 15.51
C LYS A 50 -3.58 -13.03 16.09
N GLY A 51 -2.86 -14.14 15.88
CA GLY A 51 -1.45 -14.22 16.27
C GLY A 51 -0.53 -13.26 15.52
N LEU A 52 -0.88 -12.86 14.27
CA LEU A 52 -0.12 -11.88 13.52
C LEU A 52 -0.25 -10.45 14.06
N GLU A 53 -1.35 -10.11 14.73
CA GLU A 53 -1.54 -8.79 15.32
C GLU A 53 -0.39 -8.44 16.27
N GLU A 54 -0.02 -9.37 17.13
CA GLU A 54 1.10 -9.21 18.09
C GLU A 54 2.46 -9.14 17.36
N LYS A 55 2.61 -9.88 16.25
CA LYS A 55 3.87 -9.89 15.47
C LYS A 55 4.22 -8.54 14.85
N PHE A 56 3.25 -7.70 14.56
CA PHE A 56 3.52 -6.32 14.13
C PHE A 56 4.08 -5.47 15.28
N GLY A 57 3.64 -5.71 16.52
CA GLY A 57 4.24 -5.09 17.71
C GLY A 57 5.67 -5.55 17.93
N GLU A 58 5.93 -6.87 17.87
CA GLU A 58 7.30 -7.40 17.98
C GLU A 58 8.22 -6.83 16.89
N ALA A 59 7.71 -6.70 15.66
CA ALA A 59 8.47 -6.09 14.55
C ALA A 59 8.77 -4.61 14.81
N ALA A 60 7.85 -3.87 15.42
CA ALA A 60 8.07 -2.46 15.79
C ALA A 60 9.16 -2.33 16.86
N LEU A 61 9.13 -3.18 17.88
CA LEU A 61 10.18 -3.22 18.91
C LEU A 61 11.56 -3.49 18.29
N LEU A 62 11.66 -4.54 17.46
CA LEU A 62 12.91 -4.90 16.79
C LEU A 62 13.42 -3.80 15.85
N ALA A 63 12.52 -3.10 15.12
CA ALA A 63 12.91 -1.98 14.26
C ALA A 63 13.49 -0.84 15.10
N LYS A 64 12.83 -0.49 16.21
CA LYS A 64 13.27 0.55 17.12
C LYS A 64 14.63 0.21 17.74
N GLU A 65 14.82 -1.00 18.25
CA GLU A 65 16.09 -1.49 18.81
C GLU A 65 17.21 -1.52 17.77
N ALA A 66 16.90 -1.77 16.51
CA ALA A 66 17.84 -1.73 15.38
C ALA A 66 18.20 -0.32 14.92
N GLY A 67 17.57 0.74 15.49
CA GLY A 67 17.87 2.12 15.18
C GLY A 67 17.15 2.68 13.97
N PHE A 68 16.01 2.10 13.57
CA PHE A 68 15.10 2.72 12.61
C PHE A 68 14.32 3.87 13.28
N ASP A 69 13.97 4.89 12.49
CA ASP A 69 13.19 6.03 12.93
C ASP A 69 11.67 5.76 12.86
N ALA A 70 11.26 4.74 12.09
CA ALA A 70 9.85 4.36 11.99
C ALA A 70 9.66 2.90 11.54
N ILE A 71 8.43 2.39 11.78
CA ILE A 71 7.90 1.19 11.13
C ILE A 71 6.72 1.56 10.23
N ASP A 72 6.68 0.99 9.03
CA ASP A 72 5.61 1.12 8.04
C ASP A 72 4.88 -0.23 7.87
N ILE A 73 3.62 -0.32 8.33
CA ILE A 73 2.82 -1.54 8.22
C ILE A 73 2.15 -1.57 6.85
N LYS A 74 2.51 -2.59 6.05
CA LYS A 74 2.09 -2.68 4.66
C LYS A 74 0.77 -3.42 4.46
N SER A 75 -0.22 -2.71 3.89
CA SER A 75 -1.52 -3.22 3.46
C SER A 75 -1.80 -2.86 1.99
N CYS A 76 -0.95 -3.34 1.06
CA CYS A 76 -1.09 -3.07 -0.37
C CYS A 76 -0.43 -4.15 -1.22
N HIS A 77 -0.60 -4.06 -2.56
CA HIS A 77 0.14 -4.83 -3.56
C HIS A 77 -0.17 -6.34 -3.58
N GLY A 78 -1.37 -6.76 -3.15
CA GLY A 78 -1.80 -8.15 -3.21
C GLY A 78 -1.11 -9.09 -2.22
N TYR A 79 -0.52 -8.55 -1.14
CA TYR A 79 -0.04 -9.33 0.00
C TYR A 79 -1.19 -9.61 0.99
N LEU A 80 -0.95 -10.32 2.09
CA LEU A 80 -2.00 -10.83 2.95
C LEU A 80 -2.99 -9.75 3.42
N LEU A 81 -2.49 -8.61 3.92
CA LEU A 81 -3.33 -7.52 4.40
C LEU A 81 -4.13 -6.86 3.26
N ALA A 82 -3.55 -6.80 2.06
CA ALA A 82 -4.26 -6.31 0.87
C ALA A 82 -5.33 -7.29 0.38
N GLU A 83 -5.09 -8.61 0.44
CA GLU A 83 -6.13 -9.61 0.15
C GLU A 83 -7.29 -9.51 1.15
N LEU A 84 -7.01 -9.24 2.43
CA LEU A 84 -8.06 -9.03 3.43
C LEU A 84 -8.92 -7.81 3.10
N ALA A 85 -8.37 -6.73 2.53
CA ALA A 85 -9.13 -5.54 2.15
C ALA A 85 -10.27 -5.86 1.17
N SER A 86 -10.11 -6.86 0.29
CA SER A 86 -11.15 -7.33 -0.65
C SER A 86 -11.83 -8.64 -0.24
N ALA A 87 -11.64 -9.10 1.00
CA ALA A 87 -12.17 -10.38 1.49
C ALA A 87 -13.67 -10.30 1.87
N TYR A 88 -14.51 -9.77 0.98
CA TYR A 88 -15.96 -9.60 1.20
C TYR A 88 -16.68 -10.91 1.48
N SER A 89 -16.22 -12.00 0.87
CA SER A 89 -16.84 -13.34 1.01
C SER A 89 -16.18 -14.22 2.08
N ARG A 90 -15.06 -13.79 2.69
CA ARG A 90 -14.40 -14.54 3.75
C ARG A 90 -15.30 -14.60 4.99
N PRO A 91 -15.60 -15.79 5.53
CA PRO A 91 -16.28 -15.91 6.82
C PRO A 91 -15.35 -15.56 7.98
N GLY A 92 -15.92 -15.38 9.18
CA GLY A 92 -15.18 -15.19 10.42
C GLY A 92 -14.87 -13.73 10.74
N GLU A 93 -13.91 -13.53 11.63
CA GLU A 93 -13.63 -12.22 12.23
C GLU A 93 -12.76 -11.30 11.37
N TYR A 94 -12.19 -11.80 10.26
CA TYR A 94 -11.28 -11.07 9.38
C TYR A 94 -11.81 -10.97 7.94
N GLY A 95 -13.15 -11.04 7.75
CA GLY A 95 -13.76 -10.93 6.44
C GLY A 95 -15.18 -10.40 6.49
N GLY A 96 -15.80 -10.20 5.33
CA GLY A 96 -17.15 -9.66 5.19
C GLY A 96 -17.22 -8.15 5.35
N CYS A 97 -17.67 -7.65 6.50
CA CYS A 97 -17.80 -6.21 6.73
C CYS A 97 -16.46 -5.48 6.79
N PHE A 98 -16.50 -4.17 6.61
CA PHE A 98 -15.31 -3.30 6.59
C PHE A 98 -14.46 -3.48 7.85
N GLU A 99 -15.06 -3.47 9.03
CA GLU A 99 -14.36 -3.57 10.31
C GLU A 99 -13.55 -4.86 10.41
N ASN A 100 -14.10 -5.97 9.95
CA ASN A 100 -13.44 -7.27 9.95
C ASN A 100 -12.31 -7.33 8.94
N ARG A 101 -12.53 -6.83 7.72
CA ARG A 101 -11.50 -6.85 6.66
C ARG A 101 -10.25 -6.03 7.04
N PHE A 102 -10.40 -4.98 7.82
CA PHE A 102 -9.29 -4.15 8.30
C PHE A 102 -8.87 -4.41 9.74
N ARG A 103 -9.44 -5.44 10.40
CA ARG A 103 -9.10 -5.81 11.78
C ARG A 103 -7.61 -6.06 11.97
N LEU A 104 -7.00 -6.90 11.12
CA LEU A 104 -5.57 -7.21 11.23
C LEU A 104 -4.69 -5.97 11.08
N LEU A 105 -4.98 -5.09 10.11
CA LEU A 105 -4.23 -3.85 9.92
C LEU A 105 -4.34 -2.94 11.15
N LYS A 106 -5.56 -2.68 11.61
CA LYS A 106 -5.80 -1.79 12.75
C LYS A 106 -5.21 -2.32 14.06
N ASN A 107 -5.37 -3.61 14.33
CA ASN A 107 -4.82 -4.22 15.54
C ASN A 107 -3.30 -4.33 15.49
N GLY A 108 -2.72 -4.64 14.33
CA GLY A 108 -1.27 -4.62 14.13
C GLY A 108 -0.67 -3.23 14.33
N ILE A 109 -1.36 -2.17 13.87
CA ILE A 109 -0.96 -0.77 14.14
C ILE A 109 -1.06 -0.48 15.64
N ARG A 110 -2.15 -0.85 16.33
CA ARG A 110 -2.28 -0.66 17.79
C ARG A 110 -1.15 -1.35 18.54
N ALA A 111 -0.79 -2.58 18.16
CA ALA A 111 0.32 -3.30 18.78
C ALA A 111 1.67 -2.60 18.54
N ALA A 112 1.90 -2.06 17.33
CA ALA A 112 3.11 -1.29 17.01
C ALA A 112 3.18 0.05 17.75
N LYS A 113 2.05 0.76 17.90
CA LYS A 113 1.95 2.05 18.59
C LYS A 113 2.36 2.00 20.06
N VAL A 114 2.38 0.82 20.70
CA VAL A 114 2.91 0.64 22.06
C VAL A 114 4.39 1.06 22.17
N TYR A 115 5.12 1.01 21.07
CA TYR A 115 6.55 1.33 21.01
C TYR A 115 6.85 2.70 20.42
N GLU A 116 5.82 3.45 20.02
CA GLU A 116 5.98 4.80 19.48
C GLU A 116 6.38 5.80 20.57
N ASP A 117 7.28 6.72 20.21
CA ASP A 117 7.68 7.86 21.03
C ASP A 117 8.28 8.97 20.14
N ASP A 118 8.86 10.01 20.73
CA ASP A 118 9.45 11.16 20.03
C ASP A 118 10.59 10.75 19.05
N SER A 119 11.15 9.55 19.18
CA SER A 119 12.25 9.05 18.36
C SER A 119 11.84 7.94 17.39
N PHE A 120 10.62 7.40 17.48
CA PHE A 120 10.15 6.29 16.67
C PHE A 120 8.67 6.40 16.34
N MET A 121 8.34 6.48 15.06
CA MET A 121 7.00 6.67 14.53
C MET A 121 6.42 5.37 13.98
N VAL A 122 5.09 5.22 14.07
CA VAL A 122 4.32 4.18 13.38
C VAL A 122 3.57 4.78 12.19
N THR A 123 3.72 4.18 11.02
CA THR A 123 3.03 4.57 9.80
C THR A 123 2.50 3.34 9.05
N ALA A 124 1.77 3.55 7.97
CA ALA A 124 1.26 2.47 7.14
C ALA A 124 1.35 2.78 5.66
N ARG A 125 1.55 1.73 4.85
CA ARG A 125 1.41 1.80 3.40
C ARG A 125 0.14 1.09 2.96
N VAL A 126 -0.81 1.85 2.41
CA VAL A 126 -2.17 1.37 2.12
C VAL A 126 -2.45 1.43 0.62
N GLY A 127 -3.01 0.35 0.08
CA GLY A 127 -3.62 0.33 -1.25
C GLY A 127 -5.02 0.92 -1.16
N ILE A 128 -5.34 1.86 -2.05
CA ILE A 128 -6.67 2.50 -2.10
C ILE A 128 -7.50 2.08 -3.31
N TYR A 129 -6.92 1.29 -4.22
CA TYR A 129 -7.59 0.80 -5.43
C TYR A 129 -6.81 -0.37 -6.03
N ASP A 130 -7.46 -1.51 -6.27
CA ASP A 130 -6.79 -2.70 -6.81
C ASP A 130 -6.85 -2.84 -8.33
N GLY A 131 -7.86 -2.23 -8.98
CA GLY A 131 -8.09 -2.36 -10.41
C GLY A 131 -8.70 -3.70 -10.84
N TYR A 132 -9.34 -4.41 -9.92
CA TYR A 132 -10.18 -5.59 -10.19
C TYR A 132 -11.64 -5.24 -10.04
N ALA A 133 -12.52 -5.92 -10.77
CA ALA A 133 -13.95 -5.75 -10.57
C ALA A 133 -14.39 -6.28 -9.18
N TYR A 134 -15.39 -5.62 -8.60
CA TYR A 134 -16.06 -6.12 -7.39
C TYR A 134 -16.62 -7.56 -7.62
N PRO A 135 -16.61 -8.46 -6.65
CA PRO A 135 -16.14 -8.29 -5.26
C PRO A 135 -14.64 -8.62 -5.05
N TRP A 136 -13.85 -8.66 -6.10
CA TRP A 136 -12.44 -9.09 -6.02
C TRP A 136 -11.46 -7.96 -5.79
N GLY A 137 -11.85 -6.71 -6.10
CA GLY A 137 -11.02 -5.52 -5.89
C GLY A 137 -11.49 -4.69 -4.69
N PHE A 138 -10.54 -4.09 -3.99
CA PHE A 138 -10.79 -3.02 -3.03
C PHE A 138 -10.73 -1.66 -3.72
N GLY A 139 -11.54 -0.71 -3.26
CA GLY A 139 -11.59 0.64 -3.82
C GLY A 139 -12.21 0.71 -5.22
N VAL A 140 -13.12 -0.21 -5.55
CA VAL A 140 -13.82 -0.30 -6.84
C VAL A 140 -15.33 -0.27 -6.64
N SER A 141 -16.03 0.34 -7.60
CA SER A 141 -17.48 0.43 -7.59
C SER A 141 -18.12 -0.96 -7.74
N PRO A 142 -19.09 -1.32 -6.88
CA PRO A 142 -19.87 -2.55 -7.06
C PRO A 142 -20.69 -2.58 -8.36
N GLU A 143 -21.02 -1.41 -8.91
CA GLU A 143 -21.95 -1.25 -10.05
C GLU A 143 -21.25 -1.09 -11.38
N SER A 144 -19.98 -0.70 -11.40
CA SER A 144 -19.32 -0.18 -12.61
C SER A 144 -17.91 -0.78 -12.83
N GLY A 145 -17.82 -2.09 -12.97
CA GLY A 145 -16.59 -2.78 -13.39
C GLY A 145 -15.37 -2.43 -12.51
N THR A 146 -14.38 -1.77 -13.10
CA THR A 146 -13.15 -1.34 -12.41
C THR A 146 -13.12 0.15 -12.12
N THR A 147 -14.24 0.85 -12.15
CA THR A 147 -14.29 2.28 -11.80
C THR A 147 -13.90 2.48 -10.33
N PRO A 148 -12.98 3.41 -10.02
CA PRO A 148 -12.60 3.69 -8.65
C PRO A 148 -13.79 4.15 -7.79
N ASP A 149 -13.91 3.58 -6.60
CA ASP A 149 -14.76 4.05 -5.52
C ASP A 149 -13.89 4.20 -4.25
N LEU A 150 -13.64 5.43 -3.88
CA LEU A 150 -12.75 5.76 -2.76
C LEU A 150 -13.48 5.96 -1.43
N THR A 151 -14.75 5.57 -1.32
CA THR A 151 -15.55 5.69 -0.09
C THR A 151 -14.92 4.90 1.06
N GLU A 152 -14.72 3.59 0.91
CA GLU A 152 -14.07 2.77 1.95
C GLU A 152 -12.57 3.12 2.13
N PRO A 153 -11.76 3.34 1.07
CA PRO A 153 -10.40 3.83 1.22
C PRO A 153 -10.28 5.12 2.03
N THR A 154 -11.14 6.10 1.76
CA THR A 154 -11.17 7.37 2.53
C THR A 154 -11.56 7.13 3.98
N ARG A 155 -12.60 6.33 4.23
CA ARG A 155 -12.99 5.91 5.58
C ARG A 155 -11.82 5.25 6.32
N LEU A 156 -11.09 4.34 5.66
CA LEU A 156 -9.93 3.68 6.27
C LEU A 156 -8.89 4.70 6.71
N VAL A 157 -8.47 5.61 5.82
CA VAL A 157 -7.44 6.61 6.13
C VAL A 157 -7.89 7.54 7.27
N HIS A 158 -9.16 7.94 7.29
CA HIS A 158 -9.76 8.71 8.37
C HIS A 158 -9.69 7.97 9.72
N GLU A 159 -10.08 6.68 9.74
CA GLU A 159 -10.01 5.86 10.95
C GLU A 159 -8.56 5.58 11.40
N LEU A 160 -7.60 5.48 10.46
CA LEU A 160 -6.17 5.36 10.79
C LEU A 160 -5.64 6.62 11.49
N HIS A 161 -6.10 7.80 11.09
CA HIS A 161 -5.79 9.06 11.76
C HIS A 161 -6.54 9.20 13.08
N ASP A 162 -7.86 9.21 13.05
CA ASP A 162 -8.69 9.60 14.19
C ASP A 162 -8.71 8.57 15.32
N GLU A 163 -8.74 7.28 14.98
CA GLU A 163 -8.85 6.22 15.98
C GLU A 163 -7.47 5.68 16.43
N LEU A 164 -6.48 5.70 15.52
CA LEU A 164 -5.18 5.09 15.80
C LEU A 164 -4.05 6.10 15.94
N GLY A 165 -4.32 7.38 15.68
CA GLY A 165 -3.35 8.47 15.83
C GLY A 165 -2.17 8.35 14.87
N LEU A 166 -2.39 7.86 13.62
CA LEU A 166 -1.36 7.93 12.60
C LEU A 166 -1.27 9.36 12.04
N ASP A 167 -0.08 9.93 12.04
CA ASP A 167 0.19 11.25 11.46
C ASP A 167 0.60 11.17 9.98
N MET A 168 1.02 9.98 9.52
CA MET A 168 1.50 9.79 8.16
C MET A 168 1.02 8.47 7.56
N VAL A 169 0.67 8.50 6.27
CA VAL A 169 0.33 7.33 5.48
C VAL A 169 0.94 7.42 4.08
N ASN A 170 1.36 6.27 3.55
CA ASN A 170 1.81 6.13 2.18
C ASN A 170 0.71 5.46 1.36
N LEU A 171 0.14 6.17 0.38
CA LEU A 171 -0.95 5.66 -0.46
C LEU A 171 -0.44 5.18 -1.82
N THR A 172 -1.03 4.09 -2.30
CA THR A 172 -0.71 3.49 -3.60
C THR A 172 -1.94 2.81 -4.21
N MET A 173 -1.83 2.41 -5.47
CA MET A 173 -2.87 1.66 -6.19
C MET A 173 -2.30 0.43 -6.87
N GLY A 174 -3.16 -0.54 -7.15
CA GLY A 174 -2.90 -1.71 -7.97
C GLY A 174 -2.08 -2.80 -7.31
N ASN A 175 -1.91 -3.86 -8.08
CA ASN A 175 -1.15 -5.05 -7.70
C ASN A 175 -0.02 -5.27 -8.72
N PRO A 176 1.25 -5.29 -8.30
CA PRO A 176 2.39 -5.40 -9.22
C PRO A 176 2.46 -6.74 -9.96
N TYR A 177 1.71 -7.74 -9.54
CA TYR A 177 1.68 -9.08 -10.16
C TYR A 177 0.55 -9.24 -11.18
N ALA A 178 -0.59 -8.60 -10.96
CA ALA A 178 -1.79 -8.76 -11.78
C ALA A 178 -2.22 -7.48 -12.50
N THR A 179 -2.26 -6.34 -11.83
CA THR A 179 -2.55 -5.02 -12.44
C THR A 179 -1.30 -4.13 -12.42
N THR A 180 -0.23 -4.63 -13.03
CA THR A 180 1.09 -3.98 -12.97
C THR A 180 1.06 -2.54 -13.46
N HIS A 181 0.31 -2.24 -14.55
CA HIS A 181 0.19 -0.90 -15.13
C HIS A 181 -0.55 0.08 -14.18
N VAL A 182 -1.46 -0.42 -13.34
CA VAL A 182 -2.13 0.39 -12.31
C VAL A 182 -1.15 0.81 -11.21
N THR A 183 -0.30 -0.12 -10.76
CA THR A 183 0.71 0.17 -9.74
C THR A 183 1.85 1.05 -10.26
N ARG A 184 2.23 0.82 -11.50
CA ARG A 184 3.36 1.47 -12.18
C ARG A 184 3.06 1.58 -13.66
N PRO A 185 2.62 2.72 -14.14
CA PRO A 185 2.38 2.94 -15.56
C PRO A 185 3.60 2.59 -16.42
N PHE A 186 3.38 2.01 -17.59
CA PHE A 186 4.38 1.67 -18.59
C PHE A 186 3.74 1.59 -19.98
N ASP A 187 4.52 1.86 -21.03
CA ASP A 187 4.08 1.78 -22.43
C ASP A 187 4.30 0.38 -22.98
N PHE A 188 5.39 -0.24 -22.58
CA PHE A 188 5.85 -1.52 -23.09
C PHE A 188 6.43 -2.37 -21.97
N GLY A 189 6.01 -3.64 -21.89
CA GLY A 189 6.44 -4.53 -20.82
C GLY A 189 6.00 -5.97 -21.04
N LYS A 190 5.65 -6.67 -19.97
CA LYS A 190 5.20 -8.07 -20.01
C LYS A 190 3.89 -8.27 -20.79
N TYR A 191 3.07 -7.24 -20.83
CA TYR A 191 1.85 -7.13 -21.64
C TYR A 191 1.70 -5.67 -22.08
N GLU A 192 0.88 -5.41 -23.07
CA GLU A 192 0.50 -4.06 -23.47
C GLU A 192 -0.73 -3.65 -22.65
N PRO A 193 -0.65 -2.55 -21.87
CA PRO A 193 -1.81 -2.03 -21.15
C PRO A 193 -2.87 -1.50 -22.12
N ASP A 194 -4.13 -1.64 -21.75
CA ASP A 194 -5.28 -1.10 -22.49
C ASP A 194 -5.50 0.40 -22.25
N GLU A 195 -4.60 1.03 -21.49
CA GLU A 195 -4.64 2.47 -21.19
C GLU A 195 -3.28 3.13 -21.41
N HIS A 196 -3.30 4.40 -21.79
CA HIS A 196 -2.08 5.20 -21.89
C HIS A 196 -1.48 5.44 -20.48
N PRO A 197 -0.14 5.38 -20.29
CA PRO A 197 0.50 5.55 -18.98
C PRO A 197 0.12 6.82 -18.22
N PHE A 198 -0.16 7.92 -18.92
CA PHE A 198 -0.62 9.16 -18.29
C PHE A 198 -2.03 9.05 -17.69
N VAL A 199 -2.88 8.17 -18.19
CA VAL A 199 -4.17 7.86 -17.56
C VAL A 199 -3.93 7.20 -16.21
N GLY A 200 -3.02 6.23 -16.14
CA GLY A 200 -2.62 5.57 -14.89
C GLY A 200 -2.01 6.55 -13.87
N LEU A 201 -1.11 7.44 -14.33
CA LEU A 201 -0.53 8.49 -13.45
C LEU A 201 -1.61 9.46 -12.94
N SER A 202 -2.49 9.91 -13.83
CA SER A 202 -3.60 10.80 -13.47
C SER A 202 -4.53 10.14 -12.44
N ARG A 203 -4.91 8.87 -12.68
CA ARG A 203 -5.74 8.11 -11.72
C ARG A 203 -5.07 8.02 -10.36
N MET A 204 -3.77 7.68 -10.31
CA MET A 204 -3.00 7.56 -9.08
C MET A 204 -3.00 8.87 -8.29
N ILE A 205 -2.56 9.98 -8.91
CA ILE A 205 -2.38 11.22 -8.18
C ILE A 205 -3.71 11.87 -7.78
N HIS A 206 -4.72 11.85 -8.66
CA HIS A 206 -6.03 12.41 -8.32
C HIS A 206 -6.80 11.55 -7.32
N GLY A 207 -6.67 10.23 -7.38
CA GLY A 207 -7.27 9.35 -6.37
C GLY A 207 -6.64 9.55 -4.99
N ILE A 208 -5.31 9.65 -4.92
CA ILE A 208 -4.61 9.97 -3.67
C ILE A 208 -4.99 11.37 -3.18
N GLY A 209 -5.06 12.35 -4.08
CA GLY A 209 -5.47 13.72 -3.77
C GLY A 209 -6.90 13.84 -3.27
N ALA A 210 -7.82 12.98 -3.76
CA ALA A 210 -9.18 12.92 -3.24
C ALA A 210 -9.21 12.44 -1.77
N VAL A 211 -8.41 11.42 -1.43
CA VAL A 211 -8.26 10.95 -0.04
C VAL A 211 -7.60 12.01 0.83
N LYS A 212 -6.48 12.63 0.36
CA LYS A 212 -5.80 13.73 1.08
C LYS A 212 -6.74 14.89 1.39
N LYS A 213 -7.56 15.28 0.41
CA LYS A 213 -8.54 16.37 0.60
C LYS A 213 -9.61 16.03 1.64
N ALA A 214 -9.98 14.76 1.76
CA ALA A 214 -10.98 14.30 2.72
C ALA A 214 -10.42 14.13 4.13
N VAL A 215 -9.09 13.91 4.26
CA VAL A 215 -8.38 13.77 5.54
C VAL A 215 -7.17 14.72 5.55
N PRO A 216 -7.41 16.05 5.61
CA PRO A 216 -6.35 17.06 5.42
C PRO A 216 -5.28 17.05 6.52
N GLU A 217 -5.59 16.55 7.70
CA GLU A 217 -4.68 16.45 8.85
C GLU A 217 -3.61 15.36 8.66
N MET A 218 -3.95 14.30 7.91
CA MET A 218 -3.03 13.21 7.62
C MET A 218 -1.93 13.68 6.66
N THR A 219 -0.67 13.45 6.99
CA THR A 219 0.44 13.56 6.03
C THR A 219 0.36 12.41 5.04
N VAL A 220 0.14 12.70 3.76
CA VAL A 220 -0.04 11.72 2.69
C VAL A 220 1.14 11.71 1.73
N TRP A 221 1.81 10.56 1.64
CA TRP A 221 2.83 10.31 0.64
C TRP A 221 2.24 9.53 -0.54
N ALA A 222 2.41 10.08 -1.75
CA ALA A 222 1.96 9.46 -2.99
C ALA A 222 3.03 8.54 -3.59
N SER A 223 2.67 7.80 -4.63
CA SER A 223 3.52 6.80 -5.28
C SER A 223 3.60 6.97 -6.80
N ALA A 224 4.56 6.25 -7.41
CA ALA A 224 4.66 5.99 -8.85
C ALA A 224 5.11 7.12 -9.81
N PRO A 225 5.87 8.16 -9.40
CA PRO A 225 6.32 9.20 -10.33
C PRO A 225 7.44 8.73 -11.26
N SER A 226 8.13 7.62 -10.95
CA SER A 226 9.35 7.16 -11.64
C SER A 226 9.18 6.90 -13.13
N TYR A 227 7.93 6.74 -13.64
CA TYR A 227 7.66 6.67 -15.07
C TYR A 227 8.08 7.95 -15.81
N LEU A 228 7.97 9.09 -15.15
CA LEU A 228 8.29 10.41 -15.71
C LEU A 228 9.80 10.70 -15.78
N ARG A 229 10.65 9.80 -15.27
CA ARG A 229 12.13 9.93 -15.35
C ARG A 229 12.60 11.29 -14.83
N ALA A 230 13.36 12.05 -15.63
CA ALA A 230 13.87 13.38 -15.29
C ALA A 230 12.79 14.46 -15.03
N TYR A 231 11.51 14.17 -15.25
CA TYR A 231 10.39 15.06 -14.94
C TYR A 231 9.63 14.67 -13.67
N ALA A 232 10.08 13.64 -12.97
CA ALA A 232 9.39 13.12 -11.80
C ALA A 232 9.44 14.09 -10.60
N ASP A 233 10.49 14.88 -10.48
CA ASP A 233 10.65 15.97 -9.51
C ASP A 233 9.64 17.11 -9.75
N LEU A 234 9.50 17.56 -11.00
CA LEU A 234 8.52 18.58 -11.38
C LEU A 234 7.09 18.13 -11.16
N PHE A 235 6.80 16.89 -11.51
CA PHE A 235 5.48 16.30 -11.25
C PHE A 235 5.19 16.26 -9.74
N THR A 236 6.18 15.88 -8.94
CA THR A 236 6.07 15.85 -7.49
C THR A 236 5.82 17.26 -6.94
N ALA A 237 6.63 18.25 -7.35
CA ALA A 237 6.47 19.63 -6.92
C ALA A 237 5.07 20.17 -7.25
N GLY A 238 4.59 19.94 -8.49
CA GLY A 238 3.25 20.36 -8.90
C GLY A 238 2.12 19.65 -8.16
N ALA A 239 2.29 18.37 -7.80
CA ALA A 239 1.32 17.63 -7.00
C ALA A 239 1.22 18.16 -5.56
N VAL A 240 2.36 18.47 -4.95
CA VAL A 240 2.42 19.07 -3.61
C VAL A 240 1.84 20.49 -3.61
N GLU A 241 2.21 21.32 -4.60
CA GLU A 241 1.69 22.69 -4.73
C GLU A 241 0.16 22.72 -4.89
N GLN A 242 -0.41 21.74 -5.57
CA GLN A 242 -1.85 21.58 -5.74
C GLN A 242 -2.55 20.93 -4.53
N GLY A 243 -1.81 20.55 -3.48
CA GLY A 243 -2.36 19.89 -2.29
C GLY A 243 -2.88 18.48 -2.55
N LEU A 244 -2.37 17.79 -3.57
CA LEU A 244 -2.75 16.40 -3.88
C LEU A 244 -2.01 15.39 -3.00
N CYS A 245 -0.87 15.76 -2.46
CA CYS A 245 -0.09 14.98 -1.49
C CYS A 245 0.88 15.92 -0.76
N ASP A 246 1.51 15.41 0.31
CA ASP A 246 2.56 16.15 1.06
C ASP A 246 3.97 15.75 0.64
N GLY A 247 4.09 14.64 -0.08
CA GLY A 247 5.35 14.13 -0.62
C GLY A 247 5.15 12.94 -1.54
N MET A 248 6.24 12.43 -2.13
CA MET A 248 6.17 11.34 -3.09
C MET A 248 7.33 10.35 -2.96
N LEU A 249 7.04 9.08 -3.22
CA LEU A 249 7.99 7.97 -3.10
C LEU A 249 8.55 7.57 -4.45
N PHE A 250 9.87 7.56 -4.53
CA PHE A 250 10.64 7.19 -5.70
C PHE A 250 11.26 5.80 -5.54
N GLY A 251 10.56 4.74 -5.92
CA GLY A 251 11.09 3.38 -5.78
C GLY A 251 12.17 3.05 -6.79
N ARG A 252 11.81 2.95 -8.07
CA ARG A 252 12.73 2.51 -9.14
C ARG A 252 13.73 3.57 -9.58
N MET A 253 13.46 4.82 -9.31
CA MET A 253 14.41 5.90 -9.55
C MET A 253 15.72 5.63 -8.81
N ALA A 254 15.67 5.18 -7.56
CA ALA A 254 16.85 4.86 -6.77
C ALA A 254 17.74 3.74 -7.36
N PHE A 255 17.23 2.92 -8.28
CA PHE A 255 18.03 1.94 -9.02
C PHE A 255 18.54 2.48 -10.35
N ALA A 256 17.77 3.35 -11.01
CA ALA A 256 18.15 3.95 -12.28
C ALA A 256 19.21 5.05 -12.10
N ASP A 257 19.03 5.81 -11.03
CA ASP A 257 19.89 6.91 -10.64
C ASP A 257 19.97 6.96 -9.09
N PRO A 258 20.98 6.33 -8.50
CA PRO A 258 21.15 6.31 -7.04
C PRO A 258 21.44 7.69 -6.41
N ASP A 259 21.88 8.67 -7.20
CA ASP A 259 22.25 10.00 -6.72
C ASP A 259 21.13 11.05 -6.89
N PHE A 260 20.01 10.70 -7.50
CA PHE A 260 18.91 11.62 -7.81
C PHE A 260 18.48 12.52 -6.64
N ALA A 261 18.47 11.98 -5.43
CA ALA A 261 18.10 12.75 -4.25
C ALA A 261 19.11 13.84 -3.91
N ASN A 262 20.42 13.57 -4.08
CA ASN A 262 21.48 14.56 -3.92
C ASN A 262 21.44 15.61 -5.03
N GLU A 263 21.07 15.22 -6.25
CA GLU A 263 20.89 16.15 -7.37
C GLU A 263 19.78 17.14 -7.08
N ILE A 264 18.61 16.66 -6.61
CA ILE A 264 17.52 17.54 -6.19
C ILE A 264 17.97 18.51 -5.10
N VAL A 265 18.72 18.04 -4.10
CA VAL A 265 19.21 18.89 -3.01
C VAL A 265 20.22 19.93 -3.49
N LYS A 266 21.12 19.59 -4.42
CA LYS A 266 22.18 20.47 -4.92
C LYS A 266 21.70 21.41 -6.03
N ASN A 267 20.93 20.88 -6.98
CA ASN A 267 20.61 21.55 -8.24
C ASN A 267 19.13 21.99 -8.30
N GLY A 268 18.30 21.54 -7.35
CA GLY A 268 16.85 21.74 -7.36
C GLY A 268 16.12 20.86 -8.37
N ARG A 269 16.82 19.96 -9.07
CA ARG A 269 16.31 19.15 -10.16
C ARG A 269 17.03 17.80 -10.27
N ILE A 270 16.36 16.81 -10.88
CA ILE A 270 16.99 15.58 -11.40
C ILE A 270 17.65 15.93 -12.75
N ASP A 271 18.89 15.51 -12.96
CA ASP A 271 19.64 15.73 -14.20
C ASP A 271 19.25 14.75 -15.33
#